data_da5cff2dc25ee094704d6cf58749874e
#
_entry.id   da5cff2dc25ee094704d6cf58749874e
#
_cell.length_a   1.000
_cell.length_b   1.000
_cell.length_c   1.000
_cell.angle_alpha   90.00
_cell.angle_beta   90.00
_cell.angle_gamma   90.00
#
_symmetry.space_group_name_H-M   'P 1'
#
loop_
_entity.id
_entity.type
_entity.pdbx_description
1 polymer ?
#
loop_
_entity_poly.entity_id
_entity_poly.type
_entity_poly.pdbx_seq_one_letter_code
_entity_poly.pdbx_strand_id
1 'polypeptide(L)'
;MNIETLRIFCDVVQHQSFSRGAAANRISQSAATQSVHRMERHFGIQLVDRNKRPFVLTPEGQACYEGFREVLDLYDAVETRVRSLRKEITGMVRVASIYSVGLHDMSRCMQDFMRRYPKAKVRLEYLRPNKVYEAIFNAEVDLGIVSYPTPSPELSVIPLRSERMVLVCHPKHPLAGRSAVTAEHLKDEDFVAFDRDLLIRKEIDRYLRQRSVSIRVVMEFDNIETIKQAVEIGAGVSILPEPTVRLETQVGTLTAVRLIAPQLHRPIAIIHRRRKVFTPTATRFVELLREVQEASHEDTESMARE
;
A
#
# COMPACT_ATOMS: atom_id res chain seq x y z
N MET A 1 -13.54 -9.17 31.88
CA MET A 1 -13.11 -8.57 30.59
C MET A 1 -13.79 -9.34 29.48
N ASN A 2 -14.38 -8.68 28.49
CA ASN A 2 -15.06 -9.32 27.34
C ASN A 2 -14.55 -8.68 26.03
N ILE A 3 -14.93 -9.25 24.90
CA ILE A 3 -14.46 -8.82 23.56
C ILE A 3 -14.80 -7.37 23.23
N GLU A 4 -15.96 -6.88 23.71
CA GLU A 4 -16.37 -5.48 23.51
C GLU A 4 -15.43 -4.51 24.25
N THR A 5 -14.99 -4.86 25.47
CA THR A 5 -14.03 -4.07 26.23
C THR A 5 -12.71 -3.93 25.49
N LEU A 6 -12.24 -5.02 24.85
CA LEU A 6 -11.02 -5.00 24.02
C LEU A 6 -11.20 -4.07 22.82
N ARG A 7 -12.36 -4.16 22.14
CA ARG A 7 -12.68 -3.34 20.97
C ARG A 7 -12.73 -1.86 21.34
N ILE A 8 -13.41 -1.49 22.44
CA ILE A 8 -13.46 -0.11 22.93
C ILE A 8 -12.05 0.45 23.19
N PHE A 9 -11.19 -0.31 23.87
CA PHE A 9 -9.81 0.12 24.14
C PHE A 9 -9.04 0.33 22.83
N CYS A 10 -9.10 -0.62 21.92
CA CYS A 10 -8.40 -0.53 20.64
C CYS A 10 -8.87 0.68 19.82
N ASP A 11 -10.18 0.95 19.77
CA ASP A 11 -10.71 2.09 19.01
C ASP A 11 -10.38 3.43 19.67
N VAL A 12 -10.38 3.52 21.01
CA VAL A 12 -9.91 4.71 21.75
C VAL A 12 -8.45 5.01 21.39
N VAL A 13 -7.60 3.98 21.36
CA VAL A 13 -6.18 4.11 21.01
C VAL A 13 -6.00 4.50 19.55
N GLN A 14 -6.65 3.82 18.63
CA GLN A 14 -6.56 4.06 17.19
C GLN A 14 -6.97 5.49 16.82
N HIS A 15 -8.02 6.01 17.45
CA HIS A 15 -8.47 7.37 17.22
C HIS A 15 -7.73 8.42 18.06
N GLN A 16 -6.84 8.02 18.96
CA GLN A 16 -6.18 8.87 19.95
C GLN A 16 -7.18 9.80 20.68
N SER A 17 -8.41 9.30 20.89
CA SER A 17 -9.54 10.08 21.42
C SER A 17 -10.60 9.19 22.04
N PHE A 18 -10.88 9.42 23.32
CA PHE A 18 -11.99 8.73 24.02
C PHE A 18 -13.35 9.02 23.37
N SER A 19 -13.60 10.25 22.93
CA SER A 19 -14.87 10.62 22.30
C SER A 19 -15.06 9.93 20.94
N ARG A 20 -14.02 9.90 20.11
CA ARG A 20 -14.06 9.23 18.80
C ARG A 20 -14.14 7.71 18.94
N GLY A 21 -13.35 7.12 19.85
CA GLY A 21 -13.42 5.69 20.14
C GLY A 21 -14.78 5.27 20.71
N ALA A 22 -15.39 6.09 21.54
CA ALA A 22 -16.76 5.89 22.05
C ALA A 22 -17.80 5.93 20.91
N ALA A 23 -17.71 6.92 20.03
CA ALA A 23 -18.60 7.04 18.87
C ALA A 23 -18.51 5.83 17.93
N ALA A 24 -17.29 5.30 17.69
CA ALA A 24 -17.07 4.09 16.89
C ALA A 24 -17.81 2.87 17.47
N ASN A 25 -17.92 2.80 18.81
CA ASN A 25 -18.61 1.72 19.53
C ASN A 25 -20.06 2.04 19.90
N ARG A 26 -20.63 3.19 19.47
CA ARG A 26 -21.98 3.65 19.77
C ARG A 26 -22.30 3.74 21.27
N ILE A 27 -21.32 4.18 22.06
CA ILE A 27 -21.42 4.37 23.51
C ILE A 27 -21.06 5.82 23.88
N SER A 28 -21.35 6.22 25.13
CA SER A 28 -20.92 7.52 25.63
C SER A 28 -19.40 7.55 25.92
N GLN A 29 -18.79 8.73 25.85
CA GLN A 29 -17.38 8.91 26.21
C GLN A 29 -17.09 8.46 27.66
N SER A 30 -18.02 8.70 28.58
CA SER A 30 -17.90 8.24 29.97
C SER A 30 -17.85 6.71 30.07
N ALA A 31 -18.69 6.01 29.30
CA ALA A 31 -18.67 4.54 29.23
C ALA A 31 -17.36 3.98 28.66
N ALA A 32 -16.81 4.62 27.61
CA ALA A 32 -15.51 4.25 27.08
C ALA A 32 -14.39 4.48 28.11
N THR A 33 -14.40 5.61 28.80
CA THR A 33 -13.44 5.93 29.87
C THR A 33 -13.51 4.90 31.00
N GLN A 34 -14.72 4.56 31.47
CA GLN A 34 -14.91 3.54 32.50
C GLN A 34 -14.45 2.15 32.04
N SER A 35 -14.66 1.82 30.74
CA SER A 35 -14.21 0.55 30.18
C SER A 35 -12.68 0.42 30.22
N VAL A 36 -11.97 1.46 29.82
CA VAL A 36 -10.50 1.49 29.89
C VAL A 36 -10.02 1.46 31.36
N HIS A 37 -10.61 2.24 32.27
CA HIS A 37 -10.26 2.18 33.68
C HIS A 37 -10.53 0.81 34.31
N ARG A 38 -11.57 0.10 33.91
CA ARG A 38 -11.81 -1.27 34.37
C ARG A 38 -10.73 -2.22 33.91
N MET A 39 -10.24 -2.04 32.68
CA MET A 39 -9.13 -2.80 32.13
C MET A 39 -7.82 -2.52 32.88
N GLU A 40 -7.50 -1.25 33.13
CA GLU A 40 -6.35 -0.83 33.92
C GLU A 40 -6.37 -1.43 35.34
N ARG A 41 -7.54 -1.42 35.99
CA ARG A 41 -7.72 -2.06 37.30
C ARG A 41 -7.57 -3.58 37.24
N HIS A 42 -8.01 -4.23 36.16
CA HIS A 42 -7.89 -5.68 36.00
C HIS A 42 -6.43 -6.11 35.88
N PHE A 43 -5.58 -5.32 35.22
CA PHE A 43 -4.15 -5.60 35.09
C PHE A 43 -3.32 -4.97 36.21
N GLY A 44 -3.88 -4.08 37.01
CA GLY A 44 -3.16 -3.35 38.06
C GLY A 44 -2.14 -2.33 37.54
N ILE A 45 -2.27 -1.90 36.28
CA ILE A 45 -1.32 -1.00 35.59
C ILE A 45 -2.07 0.07 34.82
N GLN A 46 -1.41 1.19 34.53
CA GLN A 46 -1.91 2.19 33.59
C GLN A 46 -1.56 1.80 32.17
N LEU A 47 -2.56 1.82 31.27
CA LEU A 47 -2.38 1.54 29.84
C LEU A 47 -2.26 2.84 29.03
N VAL A 48 -2.78 3.95 29.57
CA VAL A 48 -2.86 5.24 28.89
C VAL A 48 -2.29 6.34 29.78
N ASP A 49 -1.26 7.05 29.29
CA ASP A 49 -0.77 8.28 29.90
C ASP A 49 -1.66 9.47 29.48
N ARG A 50 -2.51 9.92 30.41
CA ARG A 50 -3.46 11.02 30.20
C ARG A 50 -2.85 12.40 30.41
N ASN A 51 -1.60 12.51 30.88
CA ASN A 51 -0.92 13.80 31.10
C ASN A 51 -0.50 14.44 29.77
N LYS A 52 -0.42 13.64 28.72
CA LYS A 52 -0.09 14.11 27.36
C LYS A 52 -1.36 14.41 26.55
N ARG A 53 -1.28 15.36 25.63
CA ARG A 53 -2.39 15.72 24.72
C ARG A 53 -1.87 15.78 23.28
N PRO A 54 -2.29 14.87 22.38
CA PRO A 54 -3.15 13.72 22.67
C PRO A 54 -2.49 12.74 23.65
N PHE A 55 -3.30 11.94 24.36
CA PHE A 55 -2.77 10.91 25.26
C PHE A 55 -1.87 9.92 24.48
N VAL A 56 -0.96 9.27 25.17
CA VAL A 56 -0.09 8.24 24.60
C VAL A 56 -0.25 6.94 25.38
N LEU A 57 0.09 5.81 24.74
CA LEU A 57 0.16 4.54 25.44
C LEU A 57 1.38 4.46 26.34
N THR A 58 1.24 3.75 27.46
CA THR A 58 2.39 3.25 28.21
C THR A 58 3.01 2.05 27.46
N PRO A 59 4.23 1.60 27.80
CA PRO A 59 4.79 0.36 27.22
C PRO A 59 3.85 -0.83 27.39
N GLU A 60 3.22 -0.96 28.57
CA GLU A 60 2.24 -1.99 28.87
C GLU A 60 0.96 -1.79 28.04
N GLY A 61 0.53 -0.54 27.86
CA GLY A 61 -0.60 -0.19 27.00
C GLY A 61 -0.34 -0.56 25.54
N GLN A 62 0.88 -0.39 25.05
CA GLN A 62 1.27 -0.78 23.72
C GLN A 62 1.21 -2.32 23.55
N ALA A 63 1.75 -3.07 24.49
CA ALA A 63 1.69 -4.53 24.48
C ALA A 63 0.24 -5.05 24.52
N CYS A 64 -0.61 -4.44 25.36
CA CYS A 64 -2.04 -4.74 25.41
C CYS A 64 -2.73 -4.40 24.07
N TYR A 65 -2.44 -3.26 23.48
CA TYR A 65 -3.04 -2.86 22.19
C TYR A 65 -2.72 -3.85 21.09
N GLU A 66 -1.46 -4.24 20.95
CA GLU A 66 -1.02 -5.23 19.96
C GLU A 66 -1.67 -6.60 20.18
N GLY A 67 -1.62 -7.11 21.41
CA GLY A 67 -2.22 -8.40 21.73
C GLY A 67 -3.74 -8.41 21.57
N PHE A 68 -4.44 -7.35 21.99
CA PHE A 68 -5.89 -7.27 21.83
C PHE A 68 -6.31 -7.13 20.37
N ARG A 69 -5.53 -6.45 19.55
CA ARG A 69 -5.75 -6.43 18.08
C ARG A 69 -5.69 -7.84 17.51
N GLU A 70 -4.72 -8.65 17.92
CA GLU A 70 -4.62 -10.04 17.46
C GLU A 70 -5.84 -10.88 17.89
N VAL A 71 -6.29 -10.73 19.15
CA VAL A 71 -7.49 -11.42 19.67
C VAL A 71 -8.74 -11.00 18.90
N LEU A 72 -8.92 -9.70 18.64
CA LEU A 72 -10.07 -9.19 17.88
C LEU A 72 -10.05 -9.68 16.43
N ASP A 73 -8.87 -9.68 15.79
CA ASP A 73 -8.72 -10.20 14.44
C ASP A 73 -9.08 -11.69 14.35
N LEU A 74 -8.64 -12.48 15.34
CA LEU A 74 -8.98 -13.91 15.41
C LEU A 74 -10.47 -14.13 15.64
N TYR A 75 -11.07 -13.36 16.55
CA TYR A 75 -12.52 -13.40 16.81
C TYR A 75 -13.32 -13.09 15.54
N ASP A 76 -13.01 -11.98 14.86
CA ASP A 76 -13.67 -11.57 13.62
C ASP A 76 -13.48 -12.63 12.51
N ALA A 77 -12.32 -13.28 12.45
CA ALA A 77 -12.05 -14.39 11.53
C ALA A 77 -12.95 -15.60 11.81
N VAL A 78 -13.12 -15.96 13.09
CA VAL A 78 -14.03 -17.07 13.51
C VAL A 78 -15.47 -16.74 13.15
N GLU A 79 -15.97 -15.53 13.51
CA GLU A 79 -17.33 -15.13 13.15
C GLU A 79 -17.56 -15.19 11.63
N THR A 80 -16.60 -14.67 10.86
CA THR A 80 -16.68 -14.66 9.39
C THR A 80 -16.63 -16.08 8.83
N ARG A 81 -15.78 -16.97 9.40
CA ARG A 81 -15.72 -18.38 9.02
C ARG A 81 -17.04 -19.10 9.29
N VAL A 82 -17.67 -18.87 10.42
CA VAL A 82 -18.99 -19.44 10.75
C VAL A 82 -20.07 -18.94 9.77
N ARG A 83 -20.04 -17.64 9.43
CA ARG A 83 -20.94 -17.06 8.43
C ARG A 83 -20.68 -17.60 7.02
N SER A 84 -19.42 -17.85 6.65
CA SER A 84 -19.05 -18.39 5.33
C SER A 84 -19.48 -19.84 5.10
N LEU A 85 -19.73 -20.61 6.17
CA LEU A 85 -20.37 -21.92 6.06
C LEU A 85 -21.78 -21.83 5.43
N ARG A 86 -22.39 -20.65 5.44
CA ARG A 86 -23.64 -20.34 4.74
C ARG A 86 -23.43 -19.87 3.29
N LYS A 87 -22.26 -20.06 2.68
CA LYS A 87 -21.88 -19.63 1.32
C LYS A 87 -21.87 -18.11 1.08
N GLU A 88 -21.94 -17.28 2.11
CA GLU A 88 -21.90 -15.83 1.97
C GLU A 88 -20.56 -15.23 2.43
N ILE A 89 -19.90 -14.50 1.53
CA ILE A 89 -18.71 -13.70 1.87
C ILE A 89 -19.19 -12.35 2.41
N THR A 90 -18.93 -12.10 3.68
CA THR A 90 -19.39 -10.89 4.40
C THR A 90 -18.25 -10.34 5.28
N GLY A 91 -18.40 -9.10 5.74
CA GLY A 91 -17.41 -8.43 6.59
C GLY A 91 -16.55 -7.46 5.80
N MET A 92 -15.46 -7.01 6.41
CA MET A 92 -14.59 -5.96 5.85
C MET A 92 -13.15 -6.47 5.74
N VAL A 93 -12.48 -6.10 4.66
CA VAL A 93 -11.02 -6.16 4.53
C VAL A 93 -10.47 -4.72 4.48
N ARG A 94 -9.44 -4.45 5.28
CA ARG A 94 -8.75 -3.15 5.35
C ARG A 94 -7.44 -3.27 4.60
N VAL A 95 -7.22 -2.40 3.63
CA VAL A 95 -6.08 -2.44 2.72
C VAL A 95 -5.40 -1.08 2.73
N ALA A 96 -4.10 -1.05 2.91
CA ALA A 96 -3.27 0.11 2.62
C ALA A 96 -2.47 -0.15 1.34
N SER A 97 -2.44 0.80 0.43
CA SER A 97 -1.68 0.68 -0.82
C SER A 97 -0.83 1.92 -1.06
N ILE A 98 0.32 1.74 -1.69
CA ILE A 98 1.04 2.89 -2.23
C ILE A 98 0.25 3.50 -3.40
N TYR A 99 0.35 4.82 -3.57
CA TYR A 99 -0.42 5.58 -4.57
C TYR A 99 -0.31 5.00 -5.98
N SER A 100 0.90 4.70 -6.44
CA SER A 100 1.19 4.27 -7.80
C SER A 100 0.60 2.91 -8.19
N VAL A 101 0.27 2.06 -7.23
CA VAL A 101 -0.43 0.79 -7.47
C VAL A 101 -1.93 0.97 -7.32
N GLY A 102 -2.34 1.75 -6.30
CA GLY A 102 -3.74 1.92 -5.98
C GLY A 102 -4.55 2.65 -7.05
N LEU A 103 -3.98 3.67 -7.67
CA LEU A 103 -4.72 4.49 -8.65
C LEU A 103 -4.97 3.78 -9.98
N HIS A 104 -4.10 2.85 -10.39
CA HIS A 104 -4.19 2.22 -11.71
C HIS A 104 -4.93 0.88 -11.69
N ASP A 105 -4.66 0.01 -10.70
CA ASP A 105 -5.16 -1.37 -10.73
C ASP A 105 -6.32 -1.63 -9.78
N MET A 106 -6.38 -0.88 -8.66
CA MET A 106 -7.33 -1.17 -7.60
C MET A 106 -8.78 -0.86 -7.98
N SER A 107 -9.02 0.12 -8.85
CA SER A 107 -10.38 0.49 -9.26
C SER A 107 -11.12 -0.67 -9.92
N ARG A 108 -10.47 -1.38 -10.84
CA ARG A 108 -11.04 -2.57 -11.51
C ARG A 108 -11.23 -3.71 -10.53
N CYS A 109 -10.22 -4.00 -9.71
CA CYS A 109 -10.29 -5.04 -8.68
C CYS A 109 -11.42 -4.76 -7.67
N MET A 110 -11.58 -3.51 -7.23
CA MET A 110 -12.65 -3.08 -6.32
C MET A 110 -14.03 -3.27 -6.94
N GLN A 111 -14.24 -2.87 -8.20
CA GLN A 111 -15.51 -3.05 -8.91
C GLN A 111 -15.87 -4.53 -9.02
N ASP A 112 -14.93 -5.37 -9.44
CA ASP A 112 -15.12 -6.80 -9.56
C ASP A 112 -15.39 -7.47 -8.21
N PHE A 113 -14.68 -7.05 -7.16
CA PHE A 113 -14.91 -7.57 -5.82
C PHE A 113 -16.31 -7.22 -5.29
N MET A 114 -16.74 -5.97 -5.40
CA MET A 114 -18.07 -5.53 -4.96
C MET A 114 -19.19 -6.20 -5.77
N ARG A 115 -18.97 -6.46 -7.06
CA ARG A 115 -19.93 -7.19 -7.92
C ARG A 115 -20.07 -8.65 -7.50
N ARG A 116 -18.94 -9.34 -7.23
CA ARG A 116 -18.92 -10.77 -6.85
C ARG A 116 -19.40 -10.98 -5.40
N TYR A 117 -19.13 -10.02 -4.51
CA TYR A 117 -19.40 -10.13 -3.06
C TYR A 117 -20.10 -8.88 -2.50
N PRO A 118 -21.38 -8.65 -2.83
CA PRO A 118 -22.09 -7.40 -2.50
C PRO A 118 -22.28 -7.15 -1.00
N LYS A 119 -22.14 -8.18 -0.16
CA LYS A 119 -22.22 -8.08 1.31
C LYS A 119 -20.85 -7.87 1.97
N ALA A 120 -19.76 -7.94 1.21
CA ALA A 120 -18.41 -7.66 1.67
C ALA A 120 -18.07 -6.17 1.48
N LYS A 121 -17.17 -5.65 2.31
CA LYS A 121 -16.69 -4.27 2.22
C LYS A 121 -15.17 -4.27 2.13
N VAL A 122 -14.64 -3.35 1.33
CA VAL A 122 -13.21 -3.06 1.26
C VAL A 122 -12.99 -1.63 1.70
N ARG A 123 -12.13 -1.43 2.70
CA ARG A 123 -11.63 -0.11 3.08
C ARG A 123 -10.22 0.02 2.53
N LEU A 124 -10.03 0.91 1.58
CA LEU A 124 -8.76 1.15 0.92
C LEU A 124 -8.23 2.53 1.31
N GLU A 125 -6.97 2.57 1.73
CA GLU A 125 -6.25 3.80 2.06
C GLU A 125 -4.99 3.88 1.22
N TYR A 126 -4.67 5.07 0.70
CA TYR A 126 -3.43 5.32 -0.03
C TYR A 126 -2.43 6.01 0.88
N LEU A 127 -1.26 5.41 1.01
CA LEU A 127 -0.24 5.84 1.95
C LEU A 127 1.16 5.83 1.30
N ARG A 128 2.11 6.57 1.88
CA ARG A 128 3.54 6.40 1.56
C ARG A 128 4.03 5.02 2.02
N PRO A 129 5.05 4.43 1.37
CA PRO A 129 5.50 3.07 1.68
C PRO A 129 5.76 2.81 3.16
N ASN A 130 6.48 3.69 3.85
CA ASN A 130 6.76 3.56 5.28
C ASN A 130 5.48 3.52 6.13
N LYS A 131 4.46 4.31 5.77
CA LYS A 131 3.17 4.33 6.46
C LYS A 131 2.34 3.07 6.21
N VAL A 132 2.50 2.42 5.04
CA VAL A 132 1.89 1.09 4.81
C VAL A 132 2.48 0.07 5.78
N TYR A 133 3.81 0.04 5.96
CA TYR A 133 4.44 -0.86 6.94
C TYR A 133 3.98 -0.56 8.37
N GLU A 134 3.97 0.72 8.78
CA GLU A 134 3.47 1.12 10.11
C GLU A 134 2.02 0.64 10.33
N ALA A 135 1.13 0.84 9.36
CA ALA A 135 -0.27 0.41 9.45
C ALA A 135 -0.41 -1.12 9.58
N ILE A 136 0.47 -1.90 8.91
CA ILE A 136 0.52 -3.36 9.05
C ILE A 136 1.01 -3.76 10.44
N PHE A 137 2.11 -3.18 10.94
CA PHE A 137 2.66 -3.51 12.26
C PHE A 137 1.67 -3.13 13.37
N ASN A 138 1.02 -1.97 13.27
CA ASN A 138 0.01 -1.50 14.21
C ASN A 138 -1.35 -2.23 14.08
N ALA A 139 -1.48 -3.21 13.17
CA ALA A 139 -2.75 -3.91 12.88
C ALA A 139 -3.92 -2.98 12.48
N GLU A 140 -3.63 -1.81 11.94
CA GLU A 140 -4.64 -0.87 11.45
C GLU A 140 -5.27 -1.37 10.14
N VAL A 141 -4.49 -2.11 9.34
CA VAL A 141 -4.94 -2.75 8.10
C VAL A 141 -4.64 -4.25 8.09
N ASP A 142 -5.35 -4.97 7.25
CA ASP A 142 -5.21 -6.42 7.09
C ASP A 142 -4.14 -6.77 6.06
N LEU A 143 -4.03 -5.95 5.01
CA LEU A 143 -3.14 -6.12 3.87
C LEU A 143 -2.46 -4.79 3.54
N GLY A 144 -1.18 -4.85 3.19
CA GLY A 144 -0.44 -3.74 2.59
C GLY A 144 -0.02 -4.09 1.17
N ILE A 145 -0.11 -3.15 0.22
CA ILE A 145 0.39 -3.34 -1.14
C ILE A 145 1.53 -2.36 -1.36
N VAL A 146 2.71 -2.90 -1.62
CA VAL A 146 3.96 -2.12 -1.71
C VAL A 146 4.80 -2.54 -2.92
N SER A 147 5.70 -1.66 -3.32
CA SER A 147 6.79 -2.00 -4.23
C SER A 147 8.08 -2.27 -3.45
N TYR A 148 8.96 -3.11 -4.00
CA TYR A 148 10.22 -3.48 -3.37
C TYR A 148 10.02 -3.92 -1.91
N PRO A 149 9.26 -5.01 -1.64
CA PRO A 149 8.93 -5.44 -0.29
C PRO A 149 10.22 -5.73 0.50
N THR A 150 10.31 -5.14 1.69
CA THR A 150 11.45 -5.38 2.59
C THR A 150 11.14 -6.58 3.47
N PRO A 151 11.95 -7.64 3.46
CA PRO A 151 11.76 -8.79 4.32
C PRO A 151 11.84 -8.41 5.80
N SER A 152 10.95 -8.99 6.62
CA SER A 152 10.96 -8.89 8.07
C SER A 152 10.51 -10.21 8.68
N PRO A 153 11.06 -10.63 9.85
CA PRO A 153 10.57 -11.80 10.57
C PRO A 153 9.08 -11.75 10.93
N GLU A 154 8.53 -10.56 11.08
CA GLU A 154 7.15 -10.31 11.48
C GLU A 154 6.17 -10.25 10.30
N LEU A 155 6.69 -10.16 9.06
CA LEU A 155 5.90 -10.03 7.86
C LEU A 155 5.92 -11.30 7.00
N SER A 156 4.83 -11.52 6.31
CA SER A 156 4.72 -12.41 5.16
C SER A 156 4.54 -11.58 3.91
N VAL A 157 5.17 -12.02 2.83
CA VAL A 157 5.15 -11.34 1.52
C VAL A 157 4.52 -12.29 0.51
N ILE A 158 3.50 -11.83 -0.19
CA ILE A 158 2.86 -12.53 -1.30
C ILE A 158 3.20 -11.74 -2.57
N PRO A 159 4.09 -12.25 -3.45
CA PRO A 159 4.39 -11.59 -4.71
C PRO A 159 3.14 -11.46 -5.58
N LEU A 160 2.96 -10.31 -6.21
CA LEU A 160 1.87 -10.07 -7.16
C LEU A 160 2.40 -10.04 -8.60
N ARG A 161 3.31 -9.12 -8.90
CA ARG A 161 3.88 -8.94 -10.23
C ARG A 161 5.22 -8.24 -10.19
N SER A 162 5.89 -8.23 -11.34
CA SER A 162 7.09 -7.42 -11.59
C SER A 162 6.85 -6.52 -12.80
N GLU A 163 7.00 -5.22 -12.62
CA GLU A 163 6.73 -4.23 -13.66
C GLU A 163 8.03 -3.82 -14.35
N ARG A 164 7.98 -3.68 -15.67
CA ARG A 164 9.08 -3.13 -16.46
C ARG A 164 9.21 -1.63 -16.19
N MET A 165 10.45 -1.13 -16.24
CA MET A 165 10.71 0.29 -16.16
C MET A 165 10.98 0.82 -17.57
N VAL A 166 10.42 1.98 -17.88
CA VAL A 166 10.55 2.67 -19.17
C VAL A 166 11.09 4.07 -18.97
N LEU A 167 11.78 4.60 -19.98
CA LEU A 167 12.05 6.02 -20.05
C LEU A 167 10.77 6.74 -20.43
N VAL A 168 10.46 7.82 -19.71
CA VAL A 168 9.31 8.69 -19.99
C VAL A 168 9.80 10.10 -20.28
N CYS A 169 9.29 10.68 -21.35
CA CYS A 169 9.65 12.03 -21.77
C CYS A 169 8.48 12.74 -22.47
N HIS A 170 8.57 14.04 -22.59
CA HIS A 170 7.65 14.82 -23.40
C HIS A 170 7.71 14.37 -24.88
N PRO A 171 6.59 14.33 -25.64
CA PRO A 171 6.58 13.83 -27.04
C PRO A 171 7.51 14.55 -27.99
N LYS A 172 7.87 15.81 -27.70
CA LYS A 172 8.85 16.59 -28.50
C LYS A 172 10.30 16.41 -28.04
N HIS A 173 10.56 15.57 -27.06
CA HIS A 173 11.92 15.33 -26.58
C HIS A 173 12.72 14.55 -27.63
N PRO A 174 14.05 14.80 -27.81
CA PRO A 174 14.87 14.08 -28.80
C PRO A 174 14.87 12.54 -28.63
N LEU A 175 14.68 12.06 -27.42
CA LEU A 175 14.61 10.62 -27.13
C LEU A 175 13.25 10.01 -27.48
N ALA A 176 12.19 10.79 -27.68
CA ALA A 176 10.84 10.27 -27.95
C ALA A 176 10.73 9.48 -29.25
N GLY A 177 11.53 9.80 -30.25
CA GLY A 177 11.57 9.09 -31.55
C GLY A 177 12.39 7.79 -31.57
N ARG A 178 12.98 7.39 -30.45
CA ARG A 178 13.77 6.18 -30.38
C ARG A 178 12.91 4.96 -30.06
N SER A 179 13.19 3.83 -30.69
CA SER A 179 12.55 2.54 -30.38
C SER A 179 12.99 1.98 -29.02
N ALA A 180 14.24 2.29 -28.63
CA ALA A 180 14.80 1.90 -27.34
C ALA A 180 15.94 2.84 -26.92
N VAL A 181 16.17 2.92 -25.62
CA VAL A 181 17.28 3.66 -25.00
C VAL A 181 18.02 2.81 -24.00
N THR A 182 19.29 3.12 -23.80
CA THR A 182 20.14 2.55 -22.73
C THR A 182 20.44 3.64 -21.70
N ALA A 183 21.12 3.30 -20.61
CA ALA A 183 21.49 4.29 -19.58
C ALA A 183 22.35 5.43 -20.17
N GLU A 184 23.24 5.12 -21.12
CA GLU A 184 24.16 6.07 -21.73
C GLU A 184 23.46 7.22 -22.46
N HIS A 185 22.24 6.98 -22.97
CA HIS A 185 21.41 8.02 -23.58
C HIS A 185 20.86 9.02 -22.56
N LEU A 186 20.92 8.71 -21.26
CA LEU A 186 20.46 9.58 -20.18
C LEU A 186 21.58 10.45 -19.60
N LYS A 187 22.81 10.32 -20.15
CA LYS A 187 23.96 11.09 -19.68
C LYS A 187 23.66 12.58 -19.82
N ASP A 188 23.86 13.29 -18.72
CA ASP A 188 23.69 14.74 -18.60
C ASP A 188 22.26 15.28 -18.90
N GLU A 189 21.26 14.37 -19.07
CA GLU A 189 19.88 14.76 -19.25
C GLU A 189 19.30 15.37 -17.96
N ASP A 190 18.38 16.32 -18.14
CA ASP A 190 17.54 16.82 -17.06
C ASP A 190 16.59 15.72 -16.59
N PHE A 191 16.66 15.38 -15.31
CA PHE A 191 15.95 14.24 -14.78
C PHE A 191 14.99 14.65 -13.65
N VAL A 192 13.73 14.28 -13.81
CA VAL A 192 12.70 14.37 -12.77
C VAL A 192 12.70 13.06 -11.99
N ALA A 193 13.12 13.12 -10.74
CA ALA A 193 13.43 11.96 -9.93
C ALA A 193 12.39 11.70 -8.84
N PHE A 194 12.39 10.48 -8.32
CA PHE A 194 11.76 10.17 -7.03
C PHE A 194 12.58 10.75 -5.88
N ASP A 195 11.93 11.00 -4.73
CA ASP A 195 12.60 11.33 -3.47
C ASP A 195 13.66 10.28 -3.10
N ARG A 196 14.77 10.72 -2.51
CA ARG A 196 15.96 9.88 -2.22
C ARG A 196 15.71 8.78 -1.19
N ASP A 197 14.70 8.91 -0.33
CA ASP A 197 14.34 7.92 0.67
C ASP A 197 13.60 6.72 0.08
N LEU A 198 12.99 6.87 -1.11
CA LEU A 198 12.24 5.81 -1.77
C LEU A 198 13.12 4.71 -2.37
N LEU A 199 12.71 3.46 -2.20
CA LEU A 199 13.45 2.29 -2.73
C LEU A 199 13.53 2.31 -4.26
N ILE A 200 12.49 2.75 -4.95
CA ILE A 200 12.50 2.90 -6.42
C ILE A 200 13.61 3.85 -6.88
N ARG A 201 13.83 4.97 -6.16
CA ARG A 201 14.93 5.89 -6.46
C ARG A 201 16.30 5.21 -6.27
N LYS A 202 16.46 4.48 -5.19
CA LYS A 202 17.73 3.77 -4.90
C LYS A 202 18.06 2.74 -5.97
N GLU A 203 17.03 2.04 -6.50
CA GLU A 203 17.22 1.08 -7.59
C GLU A 203 17.59 1.77 -8.91
N ILE A 204 16.93 2.88 -9.27
CA ILE A 204 17.28 3.67 -10.45
C ILE A 204 18.71 4.21 -10.32
N ASP A 205 19.06 4.81 -9.18
CA ASP A 205 20.40 5.33 -8.95
C ASP A 205 21.48 4.23 -8.99
N ARG A 206 21.15 3.02 -8.48
CA ARG A 206 22.04 1.86 -8.57
C ARG A 206 22.28 1.46 -10.03
N TYR A 207 21.20 1.39 -10.82
CA TYR A 207 21.26 1.05 -12.23
C TYR A 207 22.14 2.03 -13.03
N LEU A 208 21.98 3.33 -12.83
CA LEU A 208 22.74 4.38 -13.49
C LEU A 208 24.21 4.36 -13.06
N ARG A 209 24.49 4.24 -11.76
CA ARG A 209 25.88 4.15 -11.23
C ARG A 209 26.64 2.95 -11.75
N GLN A 210 26.02 1.78 -11.88
CA GLN A 210 26.65 0.58 -12.44
C GLN A 210 27.12 0.77 -13.88
N ARG A 211 26.58 1.78 -14.59
CA ARG A 211 26.92 2.14 -15.96
C ARG A 211 27.73 3.43 -16.08
N SER A 212 28.14 3.99 -14.93
CA SER A 212 28.89 5.26 -14.88
C SER A 212 28.14 6.41 -15.57
N VAL A 213 26.80 6.41 -15.50
CA VAL A 213 25.96 7.46 -16.06
C VAL A 213 25.57 8.44 -14.96
N SER A 214 25.86 9.71 -15.16
CA SER A 214 25.39 10.84 -14.38
C SER A 214 24.18 11.49 -15.03
N ILE A 215 23.21 11.88 -14.22
CA ILE A 215 22.01 12.63 -14.62
C ILE A 215 21.97 13.95 -13.85
N ARG A 216 21.32 14.96 -14.39
CA ARG A 216 21.09 16.23 -13.70
C ARG A 216 19.70 16.23 -13.09
N VAL A 217 19.58 15.94 -11.79
CA VAL A 217 18.30 15.97 -11.09
C VAL A 217 17.82 17.41 -10.95
N VAL A 218 16.73 17.75 -11.63
CA VAL A 218 16.14 19.10 -11.65
C VAL A 218 14.93 19.22 -10.70
N MET A 219 14.21 18.12 -10.46
CA MET A 219 13.08 18.05 -9.55
C MET A 219 13.04 16.69 -8.85
N GLU A 220 12.53 16.66 -7.61
CA GLU A 220 12.34 15.42 -6.84
C GLU A 220 10.92 15.39 -6.26
N PHE A 221 10.23 14.22 -6.34
CA PHE A 221 8.87 14.04 -5.86
C PHE A 221 8.67 12.65 -5.25
N ASP A 222 7.72 12.54 -4.34
CA ASP A 222 7.39 11.29 -3.63
C ASP A 222 6.37 10.40 -4.34
N ASN A 223 5.74 10.90 -5.41
CA ASN A 223 4.72 10.15 -6.14
C ASN A 223 4.85 10.31 -7.66
N ILE A 224 4.36 9.28 -8.37
CA ILE A 224 4.47 9.17 -9.83
C ILE A 224 3.63 10.22 -10.55
N GLU A 225 2.47 10.60 -10.03
CA GLU A 225 1.56 11.53 -10.71
C GLU A 225 2.20 12.91 -10.87
N THR A 226 2.87 13.40 -9.83
CA THR A 226 3.58 14.69 -9.88
C THR A 226 4.79 14.60 -10.81
N ILE A 227 5.50 13.45 -10.83
CA ILE A 227 6.61 13.23 -11.78
C ILE A 227 6.08 13.29 -13.21
N LYS A 228 4.96 12.61 -13.53
CA LYS A 228 4.34 12.66 -14.88
C LYS A 228 4.02 14.08 -15.28
N GLN A 229 3.38 14.87 -14.42
CA GLN A 229 3.06 16.28 -14.69
C GLN A 229 4.30 17.12 -14.98
N ALA A 230 5.39 16.92 -14.22
CA ALA A 230 6.65 17.63 -14.46
C ALA A 230 7.27 17.24 -15.82
N VAL A 231 7.20 15.96 -16.21
CA VAL A 231 7.68 15.51 -17.53
C VAL A 231 6.78 16.04 -18.66
N GLU A 232 5.45 16.10 -18.46
CA GLU A 232 4.48 16.67 -19.44
C GLU A 232 4.76 18.13 -19.76
N ILE A 233 5.18 18.93 -18.79
CA ILE A 233 5.58 20.33 -19.04
C ILE A 233 7.00 20.50 -19.60
N GLY A 234 7.69 19.38 -19.85
CA GLY A 234 9.03 19.40 -20.44
C GLY A 234 10.17 19.70 -19.46
N ALA A 235 9.97 19.54 -18.14
CA ALA A 235 11.02 19.80 -17.14
C ALA A 235 12.22 18.84 -17.24
N GLY A 236 12.05 17.69 -17.90
CA GLY A 236 13.09 16.69 -18.09
C GLY A 236 12.51 15.33 -18.43
N VAL A 237 13.31 14.29 -18.28
CA VAL A 237 12.91 12.90 -18.47
C VAL A 237 12.83 12.16 -17.13
N SER A 238 12.17 11.01 -17.09
CA SER A 238 12.10 10.16 -15.90
C SER A 238 12.15 8.68 -16.27
N ILE A 239 12.45 7.81 -15.29
CA ILE A 239 12.31 6.36 -15.42
C ILE A 239 11.14 5.95 -14.54
N LEU A 240 10.05 5.47 -15.16
CA LEU A 240 8.80 5.11 -14.48
C LEU A 240 8.38 3.68 -14.81
N PRO A 241 7.55 3.05 -13.96
CA PRO A 241 6.94 1.77 -14.28
C PRO A 241 5.97 1.90 -15.46
N GLU A 242 6.10 1.06 -16.45
CA GLU A 242 5.31 1.09 -17.68
C GLU A 242 3.79 1.17 -17.47
N PRO A 243 3.17 0.39 -16.54
CA PRO A 243 1.73 0.46 -16.33
C PRO A 243 1.22 1.83 -15.89
N THR A 244 2.08 2.63 -15.23
CA THR A 244 1.67 3.92 -14.65
C THR A 244 1.57 5.07 -15.66
N VAL A 245 2.05 4.85 -16.89
CA VAL A 245 2.09 5.87 -17.97
C VAL A 245 1.25 5.49 -19.19
N ARG A 246 0.49 4.40 -19.10
CA ARG A 246 -0.31 3.91 -20.24
C ARG A 246 -1.34 4.92 -20.74
N LEU A 247 -2.02 5.59 -19.83
CA LEU A 247 -3.05 6.59 -20.20
C LEU A 247 -2.43 7.76 -20.93
N GLU A 248 -1.36 8.34 -20.40
CA GLU A 248 -0.67 9.48 -20.96
C GLU A 248 -0.06 9.17 -22.33
N THR A 249 0.45 7.95 -22.50
CA THR A 249 0.96 7.47 -23.80
C THR A 249 -0.16 7.28 -24.82
N GLN A 250 -1.32 6.79 -24.41
CA GLN A 250 -2.48 6.63 -25.30
C GLN A 250 -3.06 7.99 -25.73
N VAL A 251 -3.12 8.94 -24.80
CA VAL A 251 -3.59 10.32 -25.08
C VAL A 251 -2.53 11.15 -25.81
N GLY A 252 -1.25 10.74 -25.75
CA GLY A 252 -0.12 11.41 -26.41
C GLY A 252 0.43 12.61 -25.64
N THR A 253 0.17 12.72 -24.33
CA THR A 253 0.77 13.78 -23.49
C THR A 253 2.19 13.38 -23.03
N LEU A 254 2.50 12.09 -22.96
CA LEU A 254 3.82 11.54 -22.70
C LEU A 254 4.21 10.51 -23.76
N THR A 255 5.50 10.30 -23.91
CA THR A 255 6.08 9.17 -24.67
C THR A 255 6.83 8.26 -23.73
N ALA A 256 6.50 6.95 -23.77
CA ALA A 256 7.25 5.91 -23.11
C ALA A 256 8.17 5.23 -24.11
N VAL A 257 9.46 5.27 -23.84
CA VAL A 257 10.51 4.65 -24.67
C VAL A 257 11.05 3.44 -23.93
N ARG A 258 11.17 2.31 -24.63
CA ARG A 258 11.71 1.08 -24.05
C ARG A 258 13.11 1.31 -23.47
N LEU A 259 13.30 1.06 -22.19
CA LEU A 259 14.61 1.09 -21.53
C LEU A 259 15.25 -0.30 -21.58
N ILE A 260 16.44 -0.40 -22.15
CA ILE A 260 17.23 -1.64 -22.16
C ILE A 260 17.91 -1.80 -20.80
N ALA A 261 17.15 -2.33 -19.85
CA ALA A 261 17.55 -2.50 -18.45
C ALA A 261 16.97 -3.80 -17.87
N PRO A 262 17.43 -4.98 -18.32
CA PRO A 262 16.81 -6.26 -17.94
C PRO A 262 16.82 -6.54 -16.43
N GLN A 263 17.69 -5.89 -15.66
CA GLN A 263 17.74 -6.02 -14.20
C GLN A 263 16.94 -4.95 -13.44
N LEU A 264 16.40 -3.94 -14.14
CA LEU A 264 15.64 -2.87 -13.52
C LEU A 264 14.15 -3.16 -13.64
N HIS A 265 13.60 -3.81 -12.63
CA HIS A 265 12.18 -4.12 -12.51
C HIS A 265 11.63 -3.60 -11.18
N ARG A 266 10.33 -3.29 -11.17
CA ARG A 266 9.63 -2.92 -9.94
C ARG A 266 8.77 -4.08 -9.43
N PRO A 267 9.23 -4.86 -8.44
CA PRO A 267 8.39 -5.89 -7.83
C PRO A 267 7.27 -5.26 -7.00
N ILE A 268 6.06 -5.76 -7.18
CA ILE A 268 4.87 -5.42 -6.38
C ILE A 268 4.46 -6.63 -5.58
N ALA A 269 4.15 -6.43 -4.32
CA ALA A 269 3.71 -7.52 -3.44
C ALA A 269 2.66 -7.05 -2.43
N ILE A 270 1.87 -8.02 -1.95
CA ILE A 270 1.07 -7.88 -0.74
C ILE A 270 1.96 -8.22 0.44
N ILE A 271 1.90 -7.41 1.49
CA ILE A 271 2.49 -7.68 2.79
C ILE A 271 1.39 -7.80 3.85
N HIS A 272 1.59 -8.68 4.81
CA HIS A 272 0.71 -8.83 5.97
C HIS A 272 1.50 -9.36 7.17
N ARG A 273 0.98 -9.22 8.38
CA ARG A 273 1.62 -9.81 9.57
C ARG A 273 1.70 -11.33 9.42
N ARG A 274 2.83 -11.94 9.74
CA ARG A 274 3.10 -13.38 9.57
C ARG A 274 2.06 -14.26 10.25
N ARG A 275 1.59 -13.87 11.43
CA ARG A 275 0.60 -14.63 12.22
C ARG A 275 -0.85 -14.24 11.90
N LYS A 276 -1.08 -13.36 10.92
CA LYS A 276 -2.44 -12.94 10.54
C LYS A 276 -3.21 -14.11 9.95
N VAL A 277 -4.33 -14.45 10.58
CA VAL A 277 -5.32 -15.35 10.00
C VAL A 277 -6.26 -14.51 9.12
N PHE A 278 -6.31 -14.81 7.84
CA PHE A 278 -7.18 -14.09 6.93
C PHE A 278 -8.65 -14.48 7.17
N THR A 279 -9.51 -13.48 7.18
CA THR A 279 -10.95 -13.70 7.04
C THR A 279 -11.24 -14.24 5.64
N PRO A 280 -12.35 -14.96 5.41
CA PRO A 280 -12.76 -15.38 4.06
C PRO A 280 -12.83 -14.19 3.08
N THR A 281 -13.26 -13.02 3.54
CA THR A 281 -13.27 -11.78 2.73
C THR A 281 -11.88 -11.36 2.31
N ALA A 282 -10.91 -11.36 3.23
CA ALA A 282 -9.51 -11.04 2.92
C ALA A 282 -8.89 -12.08 1.98
N THR A 283 -9.18 -13.37 2.20
CA THR A 283 -8.72 -14.46 1.31
C THR A 283 -9.22 -14.25 -0.12
N ARG A 284 -10.54 -14.02 -0.30
CA ARG A 284 -11.13 -13.77 -1.63
C ARG A 284 -10.60 -12.50 -2.28
N PHE A 285 -10.30 -11.47 -1.49
CA PHE A 285 -9.70 -10.25 -2.01
C PHE A 285 -8.27 -10.48 -2.52
N VAL A 286 -7.45 -11.24 -1.79
CA VAL A 286 -6.09 -11.63 -2.24
C VAL A 286 -6.14 -12.48 -3.50
N GLU A 287 -7.05 -13.46 -3.57
CA GLU A 287 -7.25 -14.31 -4.75
C GLU A 287 -7.60 -13.45 -5.97
N LEU A 288 -8.55 -12.53 -5.83
CA LEU A 288 -8.94 -11.64 -6.92
C LEU A 288 -7.82 -10.70 -7.37
N LEU A 289 -7.03 -10.17 -6.42
CA LEU A 289 -5.84 -9.37 -6.77
C LEU A 289 -4.86 -10.17 -7.63
N ARG A 290 -4.71 -11.47 -7.41
CA ARG A 290 -3.85 -12.35 -8.22
C ARG A 290 -4.47 -12.65 -9.58
N GLU A 291 -5.77 -12.97 -9.65
CA GLU A 291 -6.50 -13.22 -10.91
C GLU A 291 -6.39 -12.03 -11.88
N VAL A 292 -6.64 -10.80 -11.38
CA VAL A 292 -6.57 -9.56 -12.18
C VAL A 292 -5.16 -9.33 -12.74
N GLN A 293 -4.12 -9.76 -11.99
CA GLN A 293 -2.73 -9.62 -12.43
C GLN A 293 -2.35 -10.64 -13.52
N GLU A 294 -2.81 -11.87 -13.41
CA GLU A 294 -2.59 -12.93 -14.42
C GLU A 294 -3.21 -12.53 -15.77
N ALA A 295 -4.45 -12.04 -15.76
CA ALA A 295 -5.13 -11.54 -16.96
C ALA A 295 -4.39 -10.34 -17.61
N SER A 296 -3.83 -9.44 -16.81
CA SER A 296 -3.07 -8.28 -17.33
C SER A 296 -1.70 -8.66 -17.92
N HIS A 297 -1.13 -9.79 -17.52
CA HIS A 297 0.11 -10.32 -18.11
C HIS A 297 -0.13 -10.96 -19.47
N GLU A 298 -1.19 -11.71 -19.64
CA GLU A 298 -1.55 -12.36 -20.92
C GLU A 298 -1.84 -11.32 -22.01
N ASP A 299 -2.55 -10.25 -21.68
CA ASP A 299 -2.81 -9.12 -22.60
C ASP A 299 -1.52 -8.42 -23.05
N THR A 300 -0.54 -8.30 -22.16
CA THR A 300 0.74 -7.62 -22.46
C THR A 300 1.68 -8.49 -23.30
N GLU A 301 1.69 -9.81 -23.13
CA GLU A 301 2.47 -10.74 -23.94
C GLU A 301 1.88 -10.93 -25.34
N SER A 302 0.56 -10.87 -25.48
CA SER A 302 -0.12 -10.93 -26.78
C SER A 302 0.21 -9.72 -27.66
N MET A 303 0.17 -8.50 -27.09
CA MET A 303 0.52 -7.26 -27.81
C MET A 303 2.03 -7.11 -28.11
N ALA A 304 2.89 -7.86 -27.45
CA ALA A 304 4.35 -7.84 -27.71
C ALA A 304 4.77 -8.83 -28.80
N ARG A 305 3.86 -9.69 -29.28
CA ARG A 305 4.07 -10.67 -30.35
C ARG A 305 3.49 -10.23 -31.71
N GLU A 306 2.70 -9.18 -31.74
CA GLU A 306 2.27 -8.48 -32.95
C GLU A 306 3.20 -7.28 -33.26
#